data_5ed4baf6c7db0284311b77852862451b
#
_entry.id   5ed4baf6c7db0284311b77852862451b
#
_cell.length_a   1.000
_cell.length_b   1.000
_cell.length_c   1.000
_cell.angle_alpha   90.00
_cell.angle_beta   90.00
_cell.angle_gamma   90.00
#
_symmetry.space_group_name_H-M   'P 1'
#
loop_
_entity.id
_entity.type
_entity.pdbx_description
1 polymer ?
#
loop_
_entity_poly.entity_id
_entity_poly.type
_entity_poly.pdbx_seq_one_letter_code
_entity_poly.pdbx_strand_id
1 'polypeptide(L)'
;MTGLMLVMSPVSVWADREDAKLEKPYVSLGADLSANDRAIVLKLLGVTEDDLKNYTVTTITNADEHKYLDSYLSKSVIGTRALSSVLVKGKTDGSGIKVTTYNITYCTTGMYQNALATAGIEDAEIVVAGPYNISGTAALVGAIKSYENMTGETVSQENVDTATNELVVTGKLAESVGDSDKAEQLVGAVKEQVVEGSDNGKELTEEEIGNVVDQAAQEMDVQLSDEDRQEIVALMDKIKGLDIDVDSLKEQAKDLYDKIDDLGLKLDWNQEKVQGFFSKIIEFFKNLFS
;
A
#
# COMPACT_ATOMS: atom_id res chain seq x y z
N MET A 1 -7.27 -13.24 -59.16
CA MET A 1 -6.44 -12.48 -58.17
C MET A 1 -7.16 -12.55 -56.84
N THR A 2 -6.79 -13.50 -55.98
CA THR A 2 -7.34 -13.71 -54.65
C THR A 2 -6.36 -13.11 -53.64
N GLY A 3 -6.74 -11.97 -53.07
CA GLY A 3 -5.94 -11.31 -52.03
C GLY A 3 -6.13 -12.01 -50.69
N LEU A 4 -5.04 -12.55 -50.17
CA LEU A 4 -4.94 -13.12 -48.83
C LEU A 4 -4.77 -11.99 -47.81
N MET A 5 -5.82 -11.66 -47.03
CA MET A 5 -5.70 -10.75 -45.89
C MET A 5 -5.05 -11.51 -44.76
N LEU A 6 -3.81 -11.12 -44.41
CA LEU A 6 -3.13 -11.54 -43.21
C LEU A 6 -3.75 -10.76 -42.02
N VAL A 7 -4.52 -11.44 -41.19
CA VAL A 7 -4.98 -10.92 -39.91
C VAL A 7 -3.80 -11.08 -38.96
N MET A 8 -3.10 -10.00 -38.65
CA MET A 8 -2.15 -9.95 -37.54
C MET A 8 -2.96 -9.83 -36.26
N SER A 9 -3.01 -10.90 -35.48
CA SER A 9 -3.42 -10.88 -34.07
C SER A 9 -2.40 -10.08 -33.27
N PRO A 10 -2.79 -9.22 -32.33
CA PRO A 10 -1.86 -8.62 -31.41
C PRO A 10 -1.28 -9.74 -30.54
N VAL A 11 0.01 -9.98 -30.68
CA VAL A 11 0.76 -10.84 -29.77
C VAL A 11 0.85 -10.08 -28.47
N SER A 12 0.17 -10.59 -27.44
CA SER A 12 0.30 -10.11 -26.07
C SER A 12 1.76 -10.23 -25.67
N VAL A 13 2.41 -9.12 -25.37
CA VAL A 13 3.80 -9.02 -24.89
C VAL A 13 3.83 -9.36 -23.39
N TRP A 14 3.25 -10.51 -23.00
CA TRP A 14 3.31 -11.04 -21.63
C TRP A 14 4.26 -12.24 -21.49
N ALA A 15 5.08 -12.50 -22.49
CA ALA A 15 6.09 -13.54 -22.43
C ALA A 15 7.47 -12.88 -22.49
N ASP A 16 8.08 -12.67 -21.32
CA ASP A 16 9.51 -12.66 -21.02
C ASP A 16 9.80 -11.77 -19.78
N ARG A 17 9.11 -12.06 -18.65
CA ARG A 17 9.59 -11.64 -17.31
C ARG A 17 10.46 -12.75 -16.68
N GLU A 18 11.13 -13.54 -17.50
CA GLU A 18 12.20 -14.40 -17.02
C GLU A 18 13.47 -13.54 -16.83
N ASP A 19 13.98 -13.49 -15.61
CA ASP A 19 15.20 -12.81 -15.18
C ASP A 19 15.16 -11.26 -15.15
N ALA A 20 14.19 -10.64 -14.50
CA ALA A 20 14.44 -9.34 -13.89
C ALA A 20 15.58 -9.56 -12.89
N LYS A 21 16.82 -9.26 -13.31
CA LYS A 21 17.99 -9.18 -12.45
C LYS A 21 17.52 -8.41 -11.22
N LEU A 22 17.53 -9.05 -10.05
CA LEU A 22 17.32 -8.36 -8.77
C LEU A 22 18.31 -7.20 -8.75
N GLU A 23 17.82 -6.03 -9.12
CA GLU A 23 18.64 -4.84 -9.18
C GLU A 23 19.16 -4.54 -7.78
N LYS A 24 20.24 -3.77 -7.72
CA LYS A 24 20.81 -3.33 -6.45
C LYS A 24 19.71 -2.79 -5.55
N PRO A 25 19.63 -3.23 -4.28
CA PRO A 25 18.63 -2.67 -3.36
C PRO A 25 18.87 -1.17 -3.17
N TYR A 26 17.82 -0.46 -2.82
CA TYR A 26 17.81 0.99 -2.64
C TYR A 26 17.76 1.37 -1.17
N VAL A 27 18.54 2.39 -0.81
CA VAL A 27 18.41 3.06 0.49
C VAL A 27 18.10 4.53 0.22
N SER A 28 16.91 4.96 0.64
CA SER A 28 16.50 6.35 0.55
C SER A 28 16.59 6.98 1.94
N LEU A 29 17.44 7.99 2.10
CA LEU A 29 17.73 8.63 3.38
C LEU A 29 17.06 10.00 3.47
N GLY A 30 16.53 10.34 4.63
CA GLY A 30 16.06 11.69 4.91
C GLY A 30 17.20 12.71 4.82
N ALA A 31 16.97 13.83 4.12
CA ALA A 31 17.98 14.85 3.87
C ALA A 31 18.46 15.58 5.14
N ASP A 32 17.61 15.62 6.16
CA ASP A 32 17.86 16.40 7.38
C ASP A 32 18.44 15.57 8.54
N LEU A 33 18.91 14.33 8.23
CA LEU A 33 19.59 13.50 9.20
C LEU A 33 20.92 14.09 9.63
N SER A 34 21.12 14.29 10.93
CA SER A 34 22.46 14.53 11.47
C SER A 34 23.34 13.28 11.30
N ALA A 35 24.65 13.41 11.45
CA ALA A 35 25.56 12.26 11.39
C ALA A 35 25.19 11.18 12.42
N ASN A 36 24.75 11.56 13.61
CA ASN A 36 24.30 10.62 14.64
C ASN A 36 22.98 9.96 14.27
N ASP A 37 22.01 10.73 13.78
CA ASP A 37 20.71 10.20 13.35
C ASP A 37 20.87 9.23 12.17
N ARG A 38 21.74 9.57 11.23
CA ARG A 38 22.08 8.70 10.09
C ARG A 38 22.65 7.34 10.57
N ALA A 39 23.56 7.34 11.54
CA ALA A 39 24.12 6.11 12.08
C ALA A 39 23.05 5.24 12.77
N ILE A 40 22.12 5.87 13.50
CA ILE A 40 20.97 5.16 14.12
C ILE A 40 20.09 4.54 13.03
N VAL A 41 19.70 5.33 12.04
CA VAL A 41 18.82 4.88 10.97
C VAL A 41 19.45 3.74 10.19
N LEU A 42 20.69 3.85 9.74
CA LEU A 42 21.38 2.79 9.02
C LEU A 42 21.42 1.48 9.83
N LYS A 43 21.70 1.56 11.13
CA LYS A 43 21.68 0.39 12.01
C LYS A 43 20.29 -0.27 12.04
N LEU A 44 19.21 0.52 12.10
CA LEU A 44 17.84 0.01 12.13
C LEU A 44 17.43 -0.59 10.77
N LEU A 45 17.92 -0.02 9.67
CA LEU A 45 17.75 -0.57 8.32
C LEU A 45 18.59 -1.85 8.10
N GLY A 46 19.47 -2.21 9.03
CA GLY A 46 20.36 -3.36 8.91
C GLY A 46 21.50 -3.14 7.88
N VAL A 47 21.93 -1.89 7.66
CA VAL A 47 22.93 -1.48 6.69
C VAL A 47 24.05 -0.73 7.40
N THR A 48 25.30 -0.99 7.05
CA THR A 48 26.45 -0.19 7.49
C THR A 48 26.85 0.86 6.47
N GLU A 49 27.61 1.89 6.85
CA GLU A 49 28.15 2.87 5.88
C GLU A 49 29.00 2.19 4.78
N ASP A 50 29.74 1.14 5.14
CA ASP A 50 30.56 0.37 4.19
C ASP A 50 29.71 -0.44 3.20
N ASP A 51 28.50 -0.85 3.62
CA ASP A 51 27.58 -1.61 2.78
C ASP A 51 26.93 -0.73 1.72
N LEU A 52 26.83 0.58 1.93
CA LEU A 52 26.14 1.51 1.02
C LEU A 52 26.70 1.48 -0.41
N LYS A 53 27.95 1.11 -0.60
CA LYS A 53 28.52 0.88 -1.95
C LYS A 53 27.79 -0.20 -2.74
N ASN A 54 27.10 -1.12 -2.07
CA ASN A 54 26.32 -2.20 -2.66
C ASN A 54 24.86 -1.83 -2.90
N TYR A 55 24.45 -0.63 -2.49
CA TYR A 55 23.10 -0.09 -2.61
C TYR A 55 23.07 1.09 -3.56
N THR A 56 21.95 1.35 -4.16
CA THR A 56 21.67 2.66 -4.75
C THR A 56 21.15 3.59 -3.64
N VAL A 57 21.92 4.66 -3.37
CA VAL A 57 21.57 5.58 -2.28
C VAL A 57 20.93 6.83 -2.87
N THR A 58 19.74 7.14 -2.39
CA THR A 58 18.98 8.35 -2.74
C THR A 58 18.70 9.19 -1.50
N THR A 59 18.20 10.40 -1.69
CA THR A 59 17.88 11.31 -0.60
C THR A 59 16.49 11.88 -0.83
N ILE A 60 15.68 11.91 0.24
CA ILE A 60 14.37 12.55 0.25
C ILE A 60 14.44 13.83 1.04
N THR A 61 14.02 14.93 0.43
CA THR A 61 13.96 16.25 1.07
C THR A 61 12.56 16.52 1.61
N ASN A 62 12.45 17.44 2.57
CA ASN A 62 11.15 17.89 3.03
C ASN A 62 10.33 18.57 1.90
N ALA A 63 10.99 19.18 0.92
CA ALA A 63 10.33 19.68 -0.29
C ALA A 63 9.71 18.56 -1.14
N ASP A 64 10.35 17.38 -1.19
CA ASP A 64 9.75 16.20 -1.83
C ASP A 64 8.49 15.75 -1.07
N GLU A 65 8.53 15.68 0.27
CA GLU A 65 7.35 15.35 1.06
C GLU A 65 6.19 16.30 0.79
N HIS A 66 6.43 17.60 0.85
CA HIS A 66 5.42 18.61 0.56
C HIS A 66 4.84 18.51 -0.85
N LYS A 67 5.67 18.19 -1.85
CA LYS A 67 5.20 17.99 -3.22
C LYS A 67 4.15 16.87 -3.34
N TYR A 68 4.34 15.78 -2.62
CA TYR A 68 3.47 14.60 -2.71
C TYR A 68 2.33 14.61 -1.68
N LEU A 69 2.50 15.28 -0.54
CA LEU A 69 1.65 15.09 0.63
C LEU A 69 0.81 16.34 1.02
N ASP A 70 1.15 17.55 0.56
CA ASP A 70 0.47 18.78 0.98
C ASP A 70 -1.03 18.83 0.66
N SER A 71 -1.47 18.10 -0.37
CA SER A 71 -2.89 18.01 -0.73
C SER A 71 -3.70 17.16 0.23
N TYR A 72 -3.05 16.35 1.05
CA TYR A 72 -3.69 15.32 1.86
C TYR A 72 -3.37 15.43 3.36
N LEU A 73 -2.14 15.76 3.71
CA LEU A 73 -1.66 15.82 5.08
C LEU A 73 -1.45 17.24 5.57
N SER A 74 -1.77 17.46 6.86
CA SER A 74 -1.44 18.73 7.50
C SER A 74 0.09 18.90 7.62
N LYS A 75 0.56 20.14 7.58
CA LYS A 75 1.98 20.46 7.77
C LYS A 75 2.54 19.99 9.11
N SER A 76 1.68 19.79 10.12
CA SER A 76 2.08 19.26 11.43
C SER A 76 2.43 17.77 11.37
N VAL A 77 1.80 16.99 10.49
CA VAL A 77 2.09 15.57 10.27
C VAL A 77 3.33 15.40 9.40
N ILE A 78 3.42 16.15 8.29
CA ILE A 78 4.59 16.14 7.40
C ILE A 78 5.83 16.64 8.18
N GLY A 79 5.66 17.70 8.96
CA GLY A 79 6.76 18.34 9.68
C GLY A 79 7.59 19.26 8.80
N THR A 80 8.78 19.60 9.30
CA THR A 80 9.71 20.55 8.63
C THR A 80 11.05 19.93 8.28
N ARG A 81 11.21 18.63 8.50
CA ARG A 81 12.45 17.89 8.27
C ARG A 81 12.15 16.49 7.75
N ALA A 82 12.82 16.10 6.69
CA ALA A 82 12.82 14.74 6.18
C ALA A 82 13.84 13.89 6.96
N LEU A 83 13.38 13.04 7.86
CA LEU A 83 14.21 12.23 8.75
C LEU A 83 13.96 10.73 8.57
N SER A 84 12.72 10.30 8.28
CA SER A 84 12.47 8.89 8.02
C SER A 84 13.16 8.45 6.74
N SER A 85 13.61 7.20 6.79
CA SER A 85 14.42 6.61 5.73
C SER A 85 13.92 5.21 5.46
N VAL A 86 14.19 4.70 4.27
CA VAL A 86 13.68 3.41 3.82
C VAL A 86 14.75 2.63 3.08
N LEU A 87 14.77 1.32 3.32
CA LEU A 87 15.45 0.31 2.52
C LEU A 87 14.38 -0.42 1.70
N VAL A 88 14.59 -0.50 0.39
CA VAL A 88 13.74 -1.24 -0.55
C VAL A 88 14.58 -2.31 -1.24
N LYS A 89 14.12 -3.56 -1.16
CA LYS A 89 14.68 -4.71 -1.86
C LYS A 89 13.59 -5.33 -2.71
N GLY A 90 13.81 -5.47 -3.99
CA GLY A 90 12.94 -6.29 -4.85
C GLY A 90 12.92 -7.74 -4.38
N LYS A 91 11.80 -8.39 -4.55
CA LYS A 91 11.57 -9.81 -4.26
C LYS A 91 11.20 -10.55 -5.53
N THR A 92 11.15 -11.86 -5.43
CA THR A 92 10.66 -12.71 -6.53
C THR A 92 9.15 -12.58 -6.67
N ASP A 93 8.65 -12.71 -7.87
CA ASP A 93 7.23 -12.64 -8.19
C ASP A 93 6.37 -13.49 -7.24
N GLY A 94 5.28 -12.92 -6.75
CA GLY A 94 4.37 -13.56 -5.82
C GLY A 94 4.84 -13.57 -4.35
N SER A 95 5.86 -12.77 -3.99
CA SER A 95 6.33 -12.65 -2.59
C SER A 95 5.53 -11.64 -1.78
N GLY A 96 4.79 -10.76 -2.45
CA GLY A 96 4.04 -9.65 -1.87
C GLY A 96 4.92 -8.58 -1.24
N ILE A 97 4.28 -7.58 -0.66
CA ILE A 97 4.97 -6.49 0.05
C ILE A 97 5.14 -6.85 1.52
N LYS A 98 6.39 -6.88 1.98
CA LYS A 98 6.71 -7.04 3.41
C LYS A 98 7.28 -5.76 3.97
N VAL A 99 6.60 -5.16 4.95
CA VAL A 99 7.01 -3.92 5.59
C VAL A 99 7.41 -4.16 7.04
N THR A 100 8.50 -3.54 7.46
CA THR A 100 8.92 -3.47 8.87
C THR A 100 9.22 -2.01 9.21
N THR A 101 8.74 -1.54 10.35
CA THR A 101 8.93 -0.14 10.78
C THR A 101 9.67 -0.06 12.10
N TYR A 102 10.55 0.94 12.25
CA TYR A 102 11.27 1.24 13.47
C TYR A 102 11.14 2.74 13.80
N ASN A 103 10.67 3.05 15.00
CA ASN A 103 10.48 4.43 15.50
C ASN A 103 9.54 5.26 14.59
N ILE A 104 8.53 4.63 14.03
CA ILE A 104 7.48 5.28 13.24
C ILE A 104 6.18 5.24 14.03
N THR A 105 5.49 6.38 14.11
CA THR A 105 4.32 6.53 14.99
C THR A 105 3.02 6.89 14.28
N TYR A 106 3.09 7.40 13.05
CA TYR A 106 1.90 7.73 12.27
C TYR A 106 1.64 6.70 11.16
N CYS A 107 2.62 6.49 10.27
CA CYS A 107 2.49 5.51 9.20
C CYS A 107 2.76 4.10 9.75
N THR A 108 1.72 3.33 9.97
CA THR A 108 1.87 1.94 10.44
C THR A 108 2.34 1.00 9.34
N THR A 109 2.66 -0.23 9.69
CA THR A 109 3.09 -1.27 8.73
C THR A 109 2.02 -1.52 7.67
N GLY A 110 0.76 -1.68 8.08
CA GLY A 110 -0.34 -1.95 7.15
C GLY A 110 -0.69 -0.72 6.29
N MET A 111 -0.60 0.49 6.84
CA MET A 111 -0.75 1.71 6.04
C MET A 111 0.28 1.78 4.91
N TYR A 112 1.55 1.44 5.18
CA TYR A 112 2.56 1.34 4.13
C TYR A 112 2.23 0.24 3.11
N GLN A 113 1.87 -0.97 3.58
CA GLN A 113 1.54 -2.08 2.68
C GLN A 113 0.40 -1.69 1.74
N ASN A 114 -0.69 -1.16 2.29
CA ASN A 114 -1.85 -0.76 1.52
C ASN A 114 -1.52 0.35 0.50
N ALA A 115 -0.86 1.42 0.93
CA ALA A 115 -0.52 2.54 0.06
C ALA A 115 0.47 2.14 -1.05
N LEU A 116 1.46 1.30 -0.75
CA LEU A 116 2.44 0.86 -1.73
C LEU A 116 1.82 -0.07 -2.78
N ALA A 117 0.87 -0.92 -2.38
CA ALA A 117 0.09 -1.71 -3.33
C ALA A 117 -0.75 -0.83 -4.27
N THR A 118 -1.41 0.20 -3.73
CA THR A 118 -2.15 1.18 -4.54
C THR A 118 -1.23 1.96 -5.48
N ALA A 119 0.03 2.16 -5.09
CA ALA A 119 1.06 2.71 -5.97
C ALA A 119 1.51 1.73 -7.08
N GLY A 120 1.05 0.47 -7.08
CA GLY A 120 1.42 -0.55 -8.06
C GLY A 120 2.72 -1.27 -7.72
N ILE A 121 3.13 -1.26 -6.45
CA ILE A 121 4.27 -2.05 -5.97
C ILE A 121 3.76 -3.43 -5.58
N GLU A 122 4.33 -4.49 -6.16
CA GLU A 122 3.84 -5.86 -5.97
C GLU A 122 4.74 -6.67 -5.02
N ASP A 123 6.02 -6.75 -5.33
CA ASP A 123 6.98 -7.66 -4.67
C ASP A 123 8.17 -6.91 -4.09
N ALA A 124 8.13 -6.59 -2.80
CA ALA A 124 9.19 -5.85 -2.14
C ALA A 124 9.34 -6.17 -0.65
N GLU A 125 10.57 -6.15 -0.17
CA GLU A 125 10.90 -6.05 1.25
C GLU A 125 11.26 -4.60 1.57
N ILE A 126 10.52 -4.01 2.48
CA ILE A 126 10.62 -2.59 2.83
C ILE A 126 10.88 -2.47 4.32
N VAL A 127 11.97 -1.81 4.68
CA VAL A 127 12.30 -1.49 6.07
C VAL A 127 12.32 0.02 6.23
N VAL A 128 11.49 0.53 7.11
CA VAL A 128 11.37 1.96 7.39
C VAL A 128 11.95 2.26 8.77
N ALA A 129 12.75 3.32 8.87
CA ALA A 129 13.34 3.72 10.14
C ALA A 129 13.34 5.22 10.36
N GLY A 130 13.02 5.62 11.59
CA GLY A 130 13.28 6.95 12.12
C GLY A 130 14.42 6.93 13.14
N PRO A 131 15.18 8.03 13.31
CA PRO A 131 16.21 8.09 14.34
C PRO A 131 15.64 8.09 15.77
N TYR A 132 14.41 8.52 15.91
CA TYR A 132 13.53 8.51 17.08
C TYR A 132 12.08 8.48 16.59
N ASN A 133 11.10 8.49 17.48
CA ASN A 133 9.68 8.46 17.10
C ASN A 133 9.29 9.65 16.23
N ILE A 134 8.89 9.37 14.98
CA ILE A 134 8.49 10.35 13.96
C ILE A 134 7.32 9.81 13.12
N SER A 135 6.72 10.65 12.28
CA SER A 135 5.55 10.29 11.45
C SER A 135 5.84 9.18 10.43
N GLY A 136 6.95 9.26 9.71
CA GLY A 136 7.32 8.29 8.69
C GLY A 136 7.00 8.69 7.25
N THR A 137 6.46 9.88 7.03
CA THR A 137 5.97 10.34 5.71
C THR A 137 7.04 10.41 4.62
N ALA A 138 8.27 10.83 4.96
CA ALA A 138 9.39 10.85 3.99
C ALA A 138 9.71 9.45 3.44
N ALA A 139 9.57 8.42 4.27
CA ALA A 139 9.85 7.05 3.86
C ALA A 139 8.86 6.51 2.83
N LEU A 140 7.57 6.91 2.87
CA LEU A 140 6.61 6.56 1.83
C LEU A 140 7.04 7.10 0.46
N VAL A 141 7.35 8.39 0.39
CA VAL A 141 7.85 9.03 -0.83
C VAL A 141 9.16 8.37 -1.29
N GLY A 142 10.03 8.04 -0.33
CA GLY A 142 11.29 7.34 -0.59
C GLY A 142 11.11 5.94 -1.16
N ALA A 143 10.13 5.18 -0.66
CA ALA A 143 9.83 3.84 -1.14
C ALA A 143 9.33 3.87 -2.59
N ILE A 144 8.36 4.72 -2.91
CA ILE A 144 7.83 4.88 -4.27
C ILE A 144 8.93 5.26 -5.25
N LYS A 145 9.71 6.31 -4.95
CA LYS A 145 10.82 6.74 -5.81
C LYS A 145 11.91 5.68 -5.96
N SER A 146 12.19 4.90 -4.91
CA SER A 146 13.16 3.81 -4.98
C SER A 146 12.68 2.69 -5.89
N TYR A 147 11.40 2.34 -5.80
CA TYR A 147 10.79 1.33 -6.66
C TYR A 147 10.81 1.76 -8.14
N GLU A 148 10.40 2.99 -8.46
CA GLU A 148 10.48 3.54 -9.82
C GLU A 148 11.91 3.44 -10.40
N ASN A 149 12.91 3.80 -9.60
CA ASN A 149 14.30 3.72 -10.04
C ASN A 149 14.79 2.27 -10.18
N MET A 150 14.26 1.35 -9.37
CA MET A 150 14.68 -0.05 -9.36
C MET A 150 14.11 -0.81 -10.56
N THR A 151 12.84 -0.58 -10.90
CA THR A 151 12.15 -1.26 -12.00
C THR A 151 12.34 -0.55 -13.34
N GLY A 152 12.69 0.73 -13.32
CA GLY A 152 12.68 1.60 -14.50
C GLY A 152 11.25 1.96 -14.95
N GLU A 153 10.24 1.57 -14.22
CA GLU A 153 8.84 1.92 -14.43
C GLU A 153 8.49 3.19 -13.66
N THR A 154 7.74 4.07 -14.28
CA THR A 154 7.24 5.27 -13.60
C THR A 154 5.87 4.96 -13.01
N VAL A 155 5.74 5.09 -11.70
CA VAL A 155 4.43 5.03 -11.04
C VAL A 155 3.60 6.24 -11.50
N SER A 156 2.38 6.00 -11.94
CA SER A 156 1.54 7.09 -12.43
C SER A 156 1.28 8.11 -11.30
N GLN A 157 1.16 9.39 -11.64
CA GLN A 157 0.85 10.42 -10.65
C GLN A 157 -0.49 10.10 -9.96
N GLU A 158 -1.44 9.52 -10.67
CA GLU A 158 -2.74 9.11 -10.16
C GLU A 158 -2.60 8.01 -9.09
N ASN A 159 -1.76 7.01 -9.34
CA ASN A 159 -1.47 5.97 -8.35
C ASN A 159 -0.80 6.53 -7.10
N VAL A 160 0.19 7.43 -7.27
CA VAL A 160 0.88 8.09 -6.14
C VAL A 160 -0.09 8.93 -5.31
N ASP A 161 -0.93 9.71 -5.98
CA ASP A 161 -1.92 10.57 -5.33
C ASP A 161 -2.97 9.72 -4.58
N THR A 162 -3.42 8.63 -5.18
CA THR A 162 -4.40 7.72 -4.55
C THR A 162 -3.78 6.95 -3.40
N ALA A 163 -2.57 6.43 -3.53
CA ALA A 163 -1.82 5.78 -2.46
C ALA A 163 -1.60 6.71 -1.25
N THR A 164 -1.28 7.97 -1.52
CA THR A 164 -1.14 8.99 -0.47
C THR A 164 -2.49 9.28 0.19
N ASN A 165 -3.57 9.40 -0.59
CA ASN A 165 -4.91 9.59 -0.06
C ASN A 165 -5.36 8.40 0.81
N GLU A 166 -5.05 7.16 0.40
CA GLU A 166 -5.33 5.95 1.18
C GLU A 166 -4.65 5.99 2.55
N LEU A 167 -3.37 6.33 2.59
CA LEU A 167 -2.64 6.47 3.84
C LEU A 167 -3.30 7.48 4.78
N VAL A 168 -3.75 8.60 4.24
CA VAL A 168 -4.40 9.67 5.02
C VAL A 168 -5.78 9.25 5.53
N VAL A 169 -6.61 8.66 4.68
CA VAL A 169 -7.94 8.18 5.05
C VAL A 169 -7.82 7.09 6.12
N THR A 170 -6.88 6.16 5.96
CA THR A 170 -6.62 5.12 6.96
C THR A 170 -6.15 5.71 8.29
N GLY A 171 -5.26 6.72 8.27
CA GLY A 171 -4.79 7.40 9.47
C GLY A 171 -5.92 8.14 10.22
N LYS A 172 -6.77 8.86 9.50
CA LYS A 172 -7.95 9.51 10.10
C LYS A 172 -8.92 8.50 10.69
N LEU A 173 -9.19 7.43 9.95
CA LEU A 173 -10.05 6.35 10.43
C LEU A 173 -9.46 5.71 11.71
N ALA A 174 -8.15 5.50 11.77
CA ALA A 174 -7.47 4.98 12.95
C ALA A 174 -7.68 5.90 14.18
N GLU A 175 -7.59 7.22 13.98
CA GLU A 175 -7.87 8.20 15.05
C GLU A 175 -9.35 8.19 15.45
N SER A 176 -10.29 8.10 14.51
CA SER A 176 -11.74 8.09 14.75
C SER A 176 -12.19 6.83 15.49
N VAL A 177 -11.71 5.66 15.07
CA VAL A 177 -12.04 4.35 15.64
C VAL A 177 -11.24 4.06 16.92
N GLY A 178 -10.08 4.68 17.08
CA GLY A 178 -9.16 4.44 18.20
C GLY A 178 -8.37 3.12 18.08
N ASP A 179 -8.31 2.55 16.87
CA ASP A 179 -7.67 1.27 16.59
C ASP A 179 -7.10 1.28 15.17
N SER A 180 -5.77 1.39 15.06
CA SER A 180 -5.08 1.47 13.77
C SER A 180 -5.13 0.15 13.00
N ASP A 181 -5.09 -0.98 13.70
CA ASP A 181 -5.12 -2.30 13.07
C ASP A 181 -6.48 -2.54 12.42
N LYS A 182 -7.57 -2.20 13.10
CA LYS A 182 -8.92 -2.28 12.53
C LYS A 182 -9.11 -1.34 11.34
N ALA A 183 -8.55 -0.13 11.41
CA ALA A 183 -8.65 0.84 10.31
C ALA A 183 -7.93 0.34 9.05
N GLU A 184 -6.71 -0.16 9.19
CA GLU A 184 -5.91 -0.73 8.09
C GLU A 184 -6.60 -1.91 7.43
N GLN A 185 -7.16 -2.80 8.25
CA GLN A 185 -7.85 -4.00 7.78
C GLN A 185 -9.14 -3.65 7.06
N LEU A 186 -9.92 -2.71 7.60
CA LEU A 186 -11.16 -2.29 6.97
C LEU A 186 -10.88 -1.68 5.59
N VAL A 187 -9.94 -0.75 5.50
CA VAL A 187 -9.59 -0.11 4.24
C VAL A 187 -9.03 -1.14 3.25
N GLY A 188 -8.15 -2.04 3.70
CA GLY A 188 -7.58 -3.10 2.87
C GLY A 188 -8.64 -4.09 2.35
N ALA A 189 -9.54 -4.53 3.21
CA ALA A 189 -10.63 -5.46 2.85
C ALA A 189 -11.61 -4.83 1.85
N VAL A 190 -12.01 -3.58 2.06
CA VAL A 190 -12.90 -2.87 1.12
C VAL A 190 -12.20 -2.67 -0.22
N LYS A 191 -10.91 -2.30 -0.22
CA LYS A 191 -10.12 -2.13 -1.44
C LYS A 191 -10.06 -3.41 -2.26
N GLU A 192 -9.70 -4.54 -1.64
CA GLU A 192 -9.65 -5.84 -2.32
C GLU A 192 -10.96 -6.13 -3.05
N GLN A 193 -12.09 -5.94 -2.37
CA GLN A 193 -13.41 -6.22 -2.96
C GLN A 193 -13.77 -5.28 -4.10
N VAL A 194 -13.44 -3.99 -3.97
CA VAL A 194 -13.71 -2.99 -5.01
C VAL A 194 -12.88 -3.28 -6.26
N VAL A 195 -11.60 -3.62 -6.09
CA VAL A 195 -10.70 -3.95 -7.22
C VAL A 195 -11.13 -5.28 -7.86
N GLU A 196 -11.44 -6.32 -7.09
CA GLU A 196 -11.94 -7.59 -7.61
C GLU A 196 -13.27 -7.42 -8.39
N GLY A 197 -14.17 -6.58 -7.87
CA GLY A 197 -15.42 -6.24 -8.57
C GLY A 197 -15.17 -5.58 -9.91
N SER A 198 -14.22 -4.66 -9.98
CA SER A 198 -13.85 -3.95 -11.21
C SER A 198 -13.15 -4.85 -12.23
N ASP A 199 -12.26 -5.74 -11.79
CA ASP A 199 -11.54 -6.70 -12.64
C ASP A 199 -12.50 -7.70 -13.32
N ASN A 200 -13.58 -8.07 -12.64
CA ASN A 200 -14.65 -8.88 -13.21
C ASN A 200 -15.52 -8.14 -14.26
N GLY A 201 -15.12 -6.95 -14.66
CA GLY A 201 -15.75 -6.15 -15.73
C GLY A 201 -17.01 -5.41 -15.30
N LYS A 202 -17.21 -5.22 -14.01
CA LYS A 202 -18.31 -4.43 -13.45
C LYS A 202 -17.81 -3.11 -12.89
N GLU A 203 -18.28 -2.02 -13.44
CA GLU A 203 -18.07 -0.70 -12.87
C GLU A 203 -18.99 -0.51 -11.65
N LEU A 204 -18.41 -0.53 -10.44
CA LEU A 204 -19.14 -0.33 -9.20
C LEU A 204 -19.59 1.13 -9.06
N THR A 205 -20.85 1.33 -8.72
CA THR A 205 -21.38 2.65 -8.36
C THR A 205 -20.97 3.06 -6.95
N GLU A 206 -21.00 4.36 -6.62
CA GLU A 206 -20.74 4.84 -5.25
C GLU A 206 -21.68 4.19 -4.22
N GLU A 207 -22.96 3.91 -4.57
CA GLU A 207 -23.90 3.22 -3.70
C GLU A 207 -23.46 1.78 -3.41
N GLU A 208 -22.99 1.05 -4.43
CA GLU A 208 -22.48 -0.31 -4.27
C GLU A 208 -21.19 -0.35 -3.45
N ILE A 209 -20.27 0.61 -3.68
CA ILE A 209 -19.08 0.79 -2.85
C ILE A 209 -19.49 1.07 -1.39
N GLY A 210 -20.45 1.98 -1.19
CA GLY A 210 -20.98 2.28 0.14
C GLY A 210 -21.54 1.05 0.86
N ASN A 211 -22.23 0.15 0.15
CA ASN A 211 -22.72 -1.10 0.71
C ASN A 211 -21.58 -2.05 1.11
N VAL A 212 -20.50 -2.10 0.32
CA VAL A 212 -19.28 -2.87 0.67
C VAL A 212 -18.65 -2.32 1.95
N VAL A 213 -18.51 -0.99 2.06
CA VAL A 213 -17.99 -0.32 3.27
C VAL A 213 -18.82 -0.64 4.50
N ASP A 214 -20.15 -0.50 4.40
CA ASP A 214 -21.07 -0.76 5.50
C ASP A 214 -21.02 -2.21 5.97
N GLN A 215 -20.96 -3.15 5.03
CA GLN A 215 -20.86 -4.56 5.34
C GLN A 215 -19.52 -4.92 6.00
N ALA A 216 -18.40 -4.44 5.46
CA ALA A 216 -17.09 -4.68 6.03
C ALA A 216 -16.99 -4.10 7.45
N ALA A 217 -17.48 -2.88 7.67
CA ALA A 217 -17.52 -2.25 8.98
C ALA A 217 -18.37 -3.04 9.99
N GLN A 218 -19.53 -3.54 9.56
CA GLN A 218 -20.39 -4.37 10.40
C GLN A 218 -19.72 -5.68 10.81
N GLU A 219 -19.05 -6.35 9.87
CA GLU A 219 -18.42 -7.65 10.15
C GLU A 219 -17.18 -7.52 11.03
N MET A 220 -16.48 -6.38 10.96
CA MET A 220 -15.30 -6.08 11.77
C MET A 220 -15.63 -5.40 13.09
N ASP A 221 -16.92 -5.22 13.40
CA ASP A 221 -17.38 -4.46 14.57
C ASP A 221 -16.70 -3.08 14.67
N VAL A 222 -16.71 -2.36 13.53
CA VAL A 222 -16.22 -0.98 13.41
C VAL A 222 -17.42 -0.05 13.25
N GLN A 223 -17.48 0.97 14.11
CA GLN A 223 -18.50 2.02 13.99
C GLN A 223 -17.92 3.19 13.21
N LEU A 224 -18.43 3.40 12.00
CA LEU A 224 -18.06 4.51 11.15
C LEU A 224 -18.95 5.72 11.41
N SER A 225 -18.36 6.91 11.45
CA SER A 225 -19.12 8.15 11.28
C SER A 225 -19.54 8.32 9.81
N ASP A 226 -20.51 9.18 9.55
CA ASP A 226 -20.92 9.51 8.17
C ASP A 226 -19.75 10.09 7.37
N GLU A 227 -18.84 10.83 8.02
CA GLU A 227 -17.65 11.42 7.41
C GLU A 227 -16.63 10.33 7.05
N ASP A 228 -16.31 9.42 7.97
CA ASP A 228 -15.39 8.30 7.71
C ASP A 228 -15.88 7.44 6.54
N ARG A 229 -17.18 7.11 6.55
CA ARG A 229 -17.82 6.36 5.48
C ARG A 229 -17.69 7.04 4.12
N GLN A 230 -17.96 8.35 4.06
CA GLN A 230 -17.84 9.11 2.81
C GLN A 230 -16.39 9.20 2.32
N GLU A 231 -15.42 9.39 3.21
CA GLU A 231 -14.00 9.43 2.85
C GLU A 231 -13.54 8.08 2.30
N ILE A 232 -13.97 6.96 2.88
CA ILE A 232 -13.64 5.62 2.37
C ILE A 232 -14.28 5.38 1.00
N VAL A 233 -15.56 5.72 0.81
CA VAL A 233 -16.25 5.58 -0.48
C VAL A 233 -15.55 6.41 -1.56
N ALA A 234 -15.21 7.66 -1.27
CA ALA A 234 -14.51 8.53 -2.21
C ALA A 234 -13.09 8.04 -2.55
N LEU A 235 -12.40 7.41 -1.60
CA LEU A 235 -11.12 6.75 -1.83
C LEU A 235 -11.29 5.55 -2.77
N MET A 236 -12.26 4.69 -2.49
CA MET A 236 -12.51 3.49 -3.29
C MET A 236 -12.97 3.82 -4.72
N ASP A 237 -13.70 4.91 -4.90
CA ASP A 237 -14.09 5.41 -6.22
C ASP A 237 -12.87 5.79 -7.09
N LYS A 238 -11.80 6.29 -6.46
CA LYS A 238 -10.52 6.52 -7.14
C LYS A 238 -9.78 5.20 -7.42
N ILE A 239 -9.73 4.31 -6.42
CA ILE A 239 -9.00 3.04 -6.50
C ILE A 239 -9.55 2.13 -7.60
N LYS A 240 -10.87 2.06 -7.77
CA LYS A 240 -11.51 1.20 -8.79
C LYS A 240 -11.07 1.50 -10.25
N GLY A 241 -10.57 2.71 -10.50
CA GLY A 241 -10.08 3.12 -11.81
C GLY A 241 -8.59 2.83 -12.04
N LEU A 242 -7.87 2.34 -11.03
CA LEU A 242 -6.44 2.05 -11.11
C LEU A 242 -6.22 0.61 -11.62
N ASP A 243 -5.13 0.44 -12.38
CA ASP A 243 -4.64 -0.89 -12.76
C ASP A 243 -3.81 -1.46 -11.61
N ILE A 244 -4.47 -2.20 -10.72
CA ILE A 244 -3.86 -2.81 -9.53
C ILE A 244 -4.00 -4.33 -9.64
N ASP A 245 -2.91 -5.05 -9.37
CA ASP A 245 -2.92 -6.50 -9.38
C ASP A 245 -3.76 -7.09 -8.24
N VAL A 246 -4.84 -7.79 -8.60
CA VAL A 246 -5.81 -8.37 -7.66
C VAL A 246 -5.21 -9.48 -6.81
N ASP A 247 -4.33 -10.30 -7.40
CA ASP A 247 -3.73 -11.44 -6.70
C ASP A 247 -2.73 -10.95 -5.65
N SER A 248 -1.95 -9.92 -5.96
CA SER A 248 -1.10 -9.21 -4.99
C SER A 248 -1.90 -8.61 -3.83
N LEU A 249 -3.06 -8.03 -4.09
CA LEU A 249 -3.92 -7.49 -3.02
C LEU A 249 -4.46 -8.59 -2.10
N LYS A 250 -4.86 -9.74 -2.65
CA LYS A 250 -5.34 -10.89 -1.86
C LYS A 250 -4.26 -11.46 -0.94
N GLU A 251 -3.03 -11.56 -1.43
CA GLU A 251 -1.90 -12.00 -0.61
C GLU A 251 -1.60 -11.01 0.53
N GLN A 252 -1.64 -9.71 0.24
CA GLN A 252 -1.44 -8.69 1.26
C GLN A 252 -2.54 -8.65 2.31
N ALA A 253 -3.81 -8.76 1.91
CA ALA A 253 -4.93 -8.86 2.83
C ALA A 253 -4.77 -10.06 3.75
N LYS A 254 -4.39 -11.23 3.21
CA LYS A 254 -4.11 -12.43 3.99
C LYS A 254 -2.98 -12.22 5.00
N ASP A 255 -1.86 -11.60 4.59
CA ASP A 255 -0.72 -11.29 5.48
C ASP A 255 -1.12 -10.33 6.62
N LEU A 256 -2.02 -9.38 6.36
CA LEU A 256 -2.59 -8.49 7.38
C LEU A 256 -3.45 -9.26 8.38
N TYR A 257 -4.26 -10.21 7.93
CA TYR A 257 -5.10 -11.03 8.78
C TYR A 257 -4.29 -12.04 9.62
N ASP A 258 -3.29 -12.69 9.04
CA ASP A 258 -2.44 -13.67 9.73
C ASP A 258 -1.64 -13.02 10.88
N LYS A 259 -1.24 -11.75 10.75
CA LYS A 259 -0.57 -10.99 11.81
C LYS A 259 -1.45 -10.72 13.03
N ILE A 260 -2.76 -10.70 12.90
CA ILE A 260 -3.72 -10.47 13.98
C ILE A 260 -3.80 -11.70 14.89
N ASP A 261 -3.79 -12.89 14.32
CA ASP A 261 -3.76 -14.15 15.06
C ASP A 261 -2.48 -14.27 15.92
N ASP A 262 -1.34 -13.83 15.39
CA ASP A 262 -0.05 -13.85 16.09
C ASP A 262 0.04 -12.84 17.26
N LEU A 263 -0.68 -11.72 17.20
CA LEU A 263 -0.71 -10.71 18.28
C LEU A 263 -1.62 -11.10 19.45
N GLY A 264 -2.29 -12.27 19.39
CA GLY A 264 -3.15 -12.74 20.47
C GLY A 264 -4.36 -11.83 20.73
N LEU A 265 -4.65 -10.91 19.85
CA LEU A 265 -5.90 -10.19 19.82
C LEU A 265 -6.95 -11.23 19.45
N LYS A 266 -7.67 -11.73 20.46
CA LYS A 266 -8.83 -12.58 20.29
C LYS A 266 -9.98 -11.79 19.65
N LEU A 267 -9.78 -11.39 18.42
CA LEU A 267 -10.88 -11.35 17.49
C LEU A 267 -11.23 -12.82 17.27
N ASP A 268 -12.46 -13.19 17.55
CA ASP A 268 -12.97 -14.55 17.41
C ASP A 268 -13.07 -14.93 15.90
N TRP A 269 -11.94 -14.75 15.20
CA TRP A 269 -11.73 -14.96 13.76
C TRP A 269 -11.18 -16.36 13.56
N ASN A 270 -12.09 -17.31 13.69
CA ASN A 270 -11.85 -18.65 13.20
C ASN A 270 -11.63 -18.59 11.67
N GLN A 271 -10.66 -19.36 11.13
CA GLN A 271 -10.46 -19.48 9.67
C GLN A 271 -11.77 -19.74 8.91
N GLU A 272 -12.74 -20.43 9.54
CA GLU A 272 -14.10 -20.58 8.98
C GLU A 272 -14.88 -19.25 8.89
N LYS A 273 -14.64 -18.29 9.77
CA LYS A 273 -15.30 -16.96 9.70
C LYS A 273 -14.64 -16.07 8.64
N VAL A 274 -13.32 -16.11 8.48
CA VAL A 274 -12.60 -15.41 7.40
C VAL A 274 -13.02 -15.96 6.03
N GLN A 275 -13.00 -17.28 5.85
CA GLN A 275 -13.55 -17.90 4.63
C GLN A 275 -15.05 -17.67 4.47
N GLY A 276 -15.80 -17.59 5.58
CA GLY A 276 -17.21 -17.26 5.60
C GLY A 276 -17.48 -15.78 5.26
N PHE A 277 -16.58 -14.88 5.62
CA PHE A 277 -16.60 -13.47 5.26
C PHE A 277 -16.46 -13.33 3.74
N PHE A 278 -15.38 -13.81 3.16
CA PHE A 278 -15.17 -13.78 1.71
C PHE A 278 -16.28 -14.54 0.95
N SER A 279 -16.76 -15.68 1.46
CA SER A 279 -17.87 -16.41 0.82
C SER A 279 -19.18 -15.65 0.84
N LYS A 280 -19.51 -14.94 1.93
CA LYS A 280 -20.73 -14.12 2.04
C LYS A 280 -20.67 -12.89 1.14
N ILE A 281 -19.48 -12.30 0.99
CA ILE A 281 -19.26 -11.19 0.09
C ILE A 281 -19.36 -11.64 -1.36
N ILE A 282 -18.73 -12.75 -1.73
CA ILE A 282 -18.89 -13.38 -3.04
C ILE A 282 -20.36 -13.76 -3.28
N GLU A 283 -21.07 -14.23 -2.28
CA GLU A 283 -22.50 -14.55 -2.37
C GLU A 283 -23.37 -13.29 -2.48
N PHE A 284 -23.01 -12.22 -1.76
CA PHE A 284 -23.65 -10.90 -1.90
C PHE A 284 -23.47 -10.38 -3.33
N PHE A 285 -22.25 -10.40 -3.87
CA PHE A 285 -22.01 -10.02 -5.27
C PHE A 285 -22.77 -10.93 -6.25
N LYS A 286 -22.80 -12.24 -6.05
CA LYS A 286 -23.61 -13.15 -6.88
C LYS A 286 -25.10 -12.82 -6.84
N ASN A 287 -25.62 -12.40 -5.67
CA ASN A 287 -27.03 -12.02 -5.51
C ASN A 287 -27.34 -10.61 -6.04
N LEU A 288 -26.36 -9.71 -6.02
CA LEU A 288 -26.47 -8.38 -6.63
C LEU A 288 -26.46 -8.45 -8.17
N PHE A 289 -25.98 -9.56 -8.72
CA PHE A 289 -25.71 -9.79 -10.17
C PHE A 289 -26.63 -10.83 -10.81
N SER A 290 -27.52 -11.43 -10.05
CA SER A 290 -28.63 -12.27 -10.56
C SER A 290 -29.93 -11.49 -10.67
#